data_473cbc727c0aca506e6ecbfb9b60fbc2
#
_entry.id   473cbc727c0aca506e6ecbfb9b60fbc2
#
_cell.length_a   1.000
_cell.length_b   1.000
_cell.length_c   1.000
_cell.angle_alpha   90.00
_cell.angle_beta   90.00
_cell.angle_gamma   90.00
#
_symmetry.space_group_name_H-M   'P 1'
#
loop_
_entity.id
_entity.type
_entity.pdbx_description
1 polymer ?
#
loop_
_entity_poly.entity_id
_entity_poly.type
_entity_poly.pdbx_seq_one_letter_code
_entity_poly.pdbx_strand_id
1 'polypeptide(L)'
;LFIPFNVNSGTSIVASIKPIHSITSSIASNIAGPKLLLDYSQDAHHFNLKPSQIRMINDSNMLIAINPNFETGMSKLLNSIKSNNKIIITDTKKINLILSNGNSSPNYHLWLDISNIKNISNHIAEKLILIDPDNKVNYKDNLNVLTLKLDKLENKISNKLSKYANNNFATYSDSLQYFIESNLLKKPFIVTKYHGDRLSIYAAIKARNTIKNSKINCLLSDIDIPKEKIDTLTKDLNIKKARIDVMGININEGPEQYFKLMNNITDEIVQCLQ
;
A
#
# COMPACT_ATOMS: atom_id res chain seq x y z
N LEU A 1 -29.91 -9.37 42.67
CA LEU A 1 -29.99 -9.53 41.18
C LEU A 1 -28.64 -9.13 40.61
N PHE A 2 -27.77 -10.09 40.28
CA PHE A 2 -26.55 -9.83 39.50
C PHE A 2 -26.97 -9.77 38.03
N ILE A 3 -26.99 -8.57 37.44
CA ILE A 3 -27.05 -8.40 36.00
C ILE A 3 -25.63 -8.71 35.51
N PRO A 4 -25.43 -9.77 34.69
CA PRO A 4 -24.12 -9.98 34.09
C PRO A 4 -23.85 -8.82 33.14
N PHE A 5 -22.82 -8.02 33.39
CA PHE A 5 -22.24 -7.15 32.40
C PHE A 5 -21.73 -8.07 31.28
N ASN A 6 -22.48 -8.18 30.20
CA ASN A 6 -21.98 -8.67 28.92
C ASN A 6 -20.88 -7.68 28.50
N VAL A 7 -19.65 -8.02 28.80
CA VAL A 7 -18.50 -7.42 28.09
C VAL A 7 -18.65 -7.92 26.65
N ASN A 8 -19.30 -7.13 25.82
CA ASN A 8 -19.26 -7.34 24.39
C ASN A 8 -17.78 -7.29 24.01
N SER A 9 -17.16 -8.45 23.84
CA SER A 9 -15.80 -8.50 23.31
C SER A 9 -15.90 -7.99 21.88
N GLY A 10 -15.51 -6.73 21.68
CA GLY A 10 -15.61 -6.05 20.41
C GLY A 10 -14.98 -6.87 19.30
N THR A 11 -15.47 -6.73 18.09
CA THR A 11 -14.99 -7.45 16.90
C THR A 11 -13.48 -7.31 16.75
N SER A 12 -12.75 -8.42 16.85
CA SER A 12 -11.28 -8.45 16.71
C SER A 12 -10.91 -8.49 15.23
N ILE A 13 -10.22 -7.45 14.76
CA ILE A 13 -9.83 -7.29 13.36
C ILE A 13 -8.30 -7.23 13.28
N VAL A 14 -7.72 -7.94 12.31
CA VAL A 14 -6.28 -7.91 12.02
C VAL A 14 -6.08 -7.48 10.57
N ALA A 15 -5.26 -6.47 10.33
CA ALA A 15 -4.85 -6.06 8.99
C ALA A 15 -3.36 -6.32 8.80
N SER A 16 -2.98 -6.83 7.64
CA SER A 16 -1.60 -7.29 7.39
C SER A 16 -0.59 -6.16 7.35
N ILE A 17 -0.89 -5.07 6.65
CA ILE A 17 0.03 -3.95 6.39
C ILE A 17 -0.55 -2.60 6.82
N LYS A 18 0.32 -1.64 7.10
CA LYS A 18 -0.06 -0.30 7.59
C LYS A 18 -1.10 0.44 6.74
N PRO A 19 -1.01 0.52 5.40
CA PRO A 19 -2.02 1.20 4.60
C PRO A 19 -3.43 0.61 4.79
N ILE A 20 -3.54 -0.72 4.80
CA ILE A 20 -4.82 -1.42 4.99
C ILE A 20 -5.30 -1.30 6.44
N HIS A 21 -4.39 -1.38 7.41
CA HIS A 21 -4.70 -1.11 8.81
C HIS A 21 -5.30 0.29 9.00
N SER A 22 -4.74 1.32 8.36
CA SER A 22 -5.22 2.69 8.44
C SER A 22 -6.65 2.85 7.91
N ILE A 23 -6.93 2.27 6.76
CA ILE A 23 -8.27 2.27 6.15
C ILE A 23 -9.27 1.52 7.05
N THR A 24 -8.87 0.35 7.55
CA THR A 24 -9.70 -0.45 8.46
C THR A 24 -9.98 0.32 9.77
N SER A 25 -8.96 1.00 10.32
CA SER A 25 -9.10 1.83 11.52
C SER A 25 -10.07 3.00 11.32
N SER A 26 -10.10 3.57 10.10
CA SER A 26 -11.06 4.63 9.76
C SER A 26 -12.49 4.09 9.73
N ILE A 27 -12.71 2.90 9.13
CA ILE A 27 -14.03 2.26 9.03
C ILE A 27 -14.51 1.79 10.41
N ALA A 28 -13.62 1.22 11.23
CA ALA A 28 -13.93 0.70 12.56
C ALA A 28 -13.79 1.76 13.69
N SER A 29 -13.69 3.04 13.35
CA SER A 29 -13.53 4.13 14.32
C SER A 29 -14.65 4.13 15.36
N ASN A 30 -14.26 4.21 16.64
CA ASN A 30 -15.17 4.14 17.81
C ASN A 30 -15.96 2.82 17.97
N ILE A 31 -15.60 1.77 17.20
CA ILE A 31 -16.23 0.44 17.26
C ILE A 31 -15.21 -0.60 17.70
N ALA A 32 -14.11 -0.70 16.96
CA ALA A 32 -13.05 -1.66 17.20
C ALA A 32 -11.68 -1.04 16.90
N GLY A 33 -10.65 -1.49 17.61
CA GLY A 33 -9.25 -1.16 17.33
C GLY A 33 -8.58 -2.25 16.49
N PRO A 34 -8.53 -2.15 15.16
CA PRO A 34 -7.81 -3.13 14.34
C PRO A 34 -6.36 -3.25 14.79
N LYS A 35 -5.82 -4.48 14.77
CA LYS A 35 -4.43 -4.74 15.06
C LYS A 35 -3.63 -4.82 13.77
N LEU A 36 -2.44 -4.23 13.78
CA LEU A 36 -1.48 -4.38 12.68
C LEU A 36 -0.69 -5.68 12.86
N LEU A 37 -0.62 -6.50 11.80
CA LEU A 37 0.09 -7.78 11.83
C LEU A 37 1.59 -7.62 11.63
N LEU A 38 1.99 -6.93 10.56
CA LEU A 38 3.41 -6.75 10.20
C LEU A 38 3.92 -5.45 10.78
N ASP A 39 4.89 -5.55 11.70
CA ASP A 39 5.57 -4.39 12.24
C ASP A 39 6.57 -3.79 11.21
N TYR A 40 7.12 -2.63 11.54
CA TYR A 40 8.05 -1.89 10.67
C TYR A 40 9.35 -2.63 10.34
N SER A 41 9.69 -3.69 11.06
CA SER A 41 10.92 -4.47 10.86
C SER A 41 10.73 -5.62 9.87
N GLN A 42 9.50 -5.89 9.42
CA GLN A 42 9.17 -7.01 8.55
C GLN A 42 8.88 -6.53 7.13
N ASP A 43 9.60 -7.11 6.16
CA ASP A 43 9.30 -6.96 4.74
C ASP A 43 8.01 -7.70 4.39
N ALA A 44 7.02 -7.01 3.82
CA ALA A 44 5.72 -7.59 3.49
C ALA A 44 5.81 -8.72 2.44
N HIS A 45 6.85 -8.73 1.60
CA HIS A 45 7.07 -9.80 0.62
C HIS A 45 7.74 -11.04 1.22
N HIS A 46 8.64 -10.84 2.20
CA HIS A 46 9.50 -11.89 2.75
C HIS A 46 9.57 -11.80 4.27
N PHE A 47 8.66 -12.46 4.95
CA PHE A 47 8.65 -12.53 6.41
C PHE A 47 8.30 -13.93 6.91
N ASN A 48 8.61 -14.19 8.18
CA ASN A 48 8.12 -15.35 8.91
C ASN A 48 7.23 -14.87 10.05
N LEU A 49 6.07 -15.49 10.20
CA LEU A 49 5.16 -15.19 11.30
C LEU A 49 5.77 -15.60 12.64
N LYS A 50 5.78 -14.67 13.58
CA LYS A 50 6.10 -14.95 15.00
C LYS A 50 4.94 -15.73 15.65
N PRO A 51 5.18 -16.56 16.69
CA PRO A 51 4.09 -17.26 17.39
C PRO A 51 2.99 -16.33 17.92
N SER A 52 3.36 -15.10 18.32
CA SER A 52 2.40 -14.07 18.76
C SER A 52 1.49 -13.58 17.62
N GLN A 53 2.03 -13.47 16.41
CA GLN A 53 1.26 -13.07 15.21
C GLN A 53 0.30 -14.19 14.78
N ILE A 54 0.72 -15.45 14.87
CA ILE A 54 -0.16 -16.61 14.60
C ILE A 54 -1.32 -16.62 15.60
N ARG A 55 -1.05 -16.41 16.90
CA ARG A 55 -2.13 -16.28 17.89
C ARG A 55 -3.05 -15.10 17.58
N MET A 56 -2.50 -13.94 17.27
CA MET A 56 -3.29 -12.74 16.91
C MET A 56 -4.26 -13.03 15.76
N ILE A 57 -3.83 -13.76 14.73
CA ILE A 57 -4.67 -14.16 13.60
C ILE A 57 -5.74 -15.16 14.05
N ASN A 58 -5.37 -16.20 14.80
CA ASN A 58 -6.30 -17.24 15.25
C ASN A 58 -7.40 -16.70 16.18
N ASP A 59 -7.08 -15.69 16.98
CA ASP A 59 -8.00 -15.03 17.92
C ASP A 59 -8.84 -13.94 17.24
N SER A 60 -8.63 -13.67 15.95
CA SER A 60 -9.36 -12.62 15.23
C SER A 60 -10.65 -13.12 14.61
N ASN A 61 -11.66 -12.24 14.56
CA ASN A 61 -12.89 -12.47 13.80
C ASN A 61 -12.70 -12.22 12.31
N MET A 62 -11.75 -11.33 11.95
CA MET A 62 -11.48 -10.96 10.57
C MET A 62 -9.99 -10.70 10.35
N LEU A 63 -9.39 -11.38 9.38
CA LEU A 63 -8.06 -11.09 8.83
C LEU A 63 -8.19 -10.40 7.46
N ILE A 64 -7.48 -9.29 7.27
CA ILE A 64 -7.46 -8.54 6.01
C ILE A 64 -6.03 -8.56 5.47
N ALA A 65 -5.85 -9.15 4.29
CA ALA A 65 -4.56 -9.32 3.63
C ALA A 65 -4.63 -8.94 2.14
N ILE A 66 -3.51 -8.58 1.55
CA ILE A 66 -3.43 -8.20 0.13
C ILE A 66 -3.65 -9.42 -0.75
N ASN A 67 -2.74 -10.38 -0.71
CA ASN A 67 -2.79 -11.60 -1.52
C ASN A 67 -1.76 -12.64 -1.01
N PRO A 68 -2.07 -13.94 -1.01
CA PRO A 68 -1.12 -14.99 -0.61
C PRO A 68 0.22 -14.99 -1.38
N ASN A 69 0.23 -14.48 -2.60
CA ASN A 69 1.45 -14.37 -3.41
C ASN A 69 2.28 -13.11 -3.10
N PHE A 70 1.68 -12.13 -2.46
CA PHE A 70 2.37 -10.94 -1.94
C PHE A 70 2.93 -11.20 -0.55
N GLU A 71 2.06 -11.68 0.35
CA GLU A 71 2.38 -11.94 1.74
C GLU A 71 2.76 -13.41 1.92
N THR A 72 3.88 -13.81 1.28
CA THR A 72 4.28 -15.21 1.14
C THR A 72 4.48 -15.93 2.50
N GLY A 73 4.91 -15.19 3.53
CA GLY A 73 5.14 -15.71 4.88
C GLY A 73 3.87 -16.21 5.60
N MET A 74 2.67 -15.78 5.13
CA MET A 74 1.40 -16.27 5.68
C MET A 74 0.50 -17.00 4.67
N SER A 75 1.01 -17.31 3.49
CA SER A 75 0.25 -17.93 2.40
C SER A 75 -0.46 -19.23 2.84
N LYS A 76 0.24 -20.14 3.54
CA LYS A 76 -0.35 -21.39 4.05
C LYS A 76 -1.46 -21.14 5.06
N LEU A 77 -1.28 -20.16 5.96
CA LEU A 77 -2.26 -19.81 6.98
C LEU A 77 -3.49 -19.18 6.34
N LEU A 78 -3.32 -18.26 5.38
CA LEU A 78 -4.41 -17.66 4.62
C LEU A 78 -5.29 -18.73 3.94
N ASN A 79 -4.70 -19.80 3.40
CA ASN A 79 -5.45 -20.88 2.77
C ASN A 79 -6.25 -21.71 3.77
N SER A 80 -5.84 -21.79 5.05
CA SER A 80 -6.55 -22.54 6.10
C SER A 80 -7.70 -21.77 6.76
N ILE A 81 -7.70 -20.43 6.71
CA ILE A 81 -8.76 -19.60 7.30
C ILE A 81 -10.04 -19.68 6.46
N LYS A 82 -11.19 -19.82 7.13
CA LYS A 82 -12.50 -19.81 6.47
C LYS A 82 -12.72 -18.51 5.68
N SER A 83 -13.38 -18.60 4.54
CA SER A 83 -13.64 -17.44 3.66
C SER A 83 -14.40 -16.29 4.32
N ASN A 84 -15.25 -16.61 5.31
CA ASN A 84 -16.03 -15.59 6.03
C ASN A 84 -15.21 -14.80 7.06
N ASN A 85 -14.04 -15.33 7.45
CA ASN A 85 -13.16 -14.73 8.47
C ASN A 85 -11.92 -14.06 7.85
N LYS A 86 -11.88 -13.93 6.54
CA LYS A 86 -10.79 -13.23 5.84
C LYS A 86 -11.30 -12.39 4.69
N ILE A 87 -10.55 -11.33 4.40
CA ILE A 87 -10.64 -10.53 3.18
C ILE A 87 -9.29 -10.63 2.46
N ILE A 88 -9.31 -11.12 1.23
CA ILE A 88 -8.19 -11.02 0.30
C ILE A 88 -8.48 -9.82 -0.60
N ILE A 89 -7.67 -8.79 -0.48
CA ILE A 89 -7.93 -7.48 -1.12
C ILE A 89 -8.01 -7.61 -2.64
N THR A 90 -7.17 -8.45 -3.25
CA THR A 90 -7.21 -8.67 -4.71
C THR A 90 -8.51 -9.32 -5.20
N ASP A 91 -9.30 -9.93 -4.31
CA ASP A 91 -10.60 -10.52 -4.65
C ASP A 91 -11.76 -9.48 -4.57
N THR A 92 -11.44 -8.23 -4.20
CA THR A 92 -12.43 -7.15 -4.12
C THR A 92 -12.96 -6.82 -5.51
N LYS A 93 -14.29 -6.72 -5.62
CA LYS A 93 -14.93 -6.33 -6.89
C LYS A 93 -14.45 -4.93 -7.34
N LYS A 94 -14.33 -4.75 -8.65
CA LYS A 94 -13.92 -3.48 -9.29
C LYS A 94 -12.51 -3.02 -8.94
N ILE A 95 -11.65 -3.91 -8.43
CA ILE A 95 -10.23 -3.59 -8.29
C ILE A 95 -9.60 -3.47 -9.68
N ASN A 96 -8.91 -2.37 -9.91
CA ASN A 96 -7.98 -2.25 -11.01
C ASN A 96 -6.70 -3.01 -10.64
N LEU A 97 -6.52 -4.21 -11.18
CA LEU A 97 -5.33 -5.03 -10.94
C LEU A 97 -4.39 -4.92 -12.14
N ILE A 98 -3.29 -4.19 -11.97
CA ILE A 98 -2.30 -3.92 -13.01
C ILE A 98 -1.27 -5.05 -13.01
N LEU A 99 -0.81 -5.46 -14.20
CA LEU A 99 0.31 -6.38 -14.31
C LEU A 99 1.63 -5.68 -14.05
N SER A 100 2.52 -6.35 -13.35
CA SER A 100 3.88 -5.89 -13.12
C SER A 100 4.62 -5.71 -14.45
N ASN A 101 5.40 -4.65 -14.57
CA ASN A 101 5.99 -4.22 -15.82
C ASN A 101 6.89 -5.31 -16.45
N GLY A 102 6.49 -5.80 -17.62
CA GLY A 102 7.22 -6.86 -18.34
C GLY A 102 7.08 -8.27 -17.74
N ASN A 103 6.11 -8.48 -16.85
CA ASN A 103 5.79 -9.76 -16.24
C ASN A 103 4.29 -10.08 -16.41
N SER A 104 3.92 -11.36 -16.30
CA SER A 104 2.52 -11.81 -16.26
C SER A 104 1.91 -11.81 -14.86
N SER A 105 2.72 -11.52 -13.84
CA SER A 105 2.26 -11.48 -12.45
C SER A 105 1.64 -10.12 -12.10
N PRO A 106 0.61 -10.07 -11.25
CA PRO A 106 0.06 -8.81 -10.77
C PRO A 106 1.07 -7.99 -9.98
N ASN A 107 1.01 -6.67 -10.11
CA ASN A 107 1.62 -5.74 -9.18
C ASN A 107 0.71 -5.58 -7.97
N TYR A 108 1.20 -5.91 -6.79
CA TYR A 108 0.39 -5.91 -5.56
C TYR A 108 0.38 -4.59 -4.78
N HIS A 109 1.04 -3.53 -5.27
CA HIS A 109 1.05 -2.20 -4.61
C HIS A 109 -0.25 -1.40 -4.86
N LEU A 110 -1.36 -2.10 -4.95
CA LEU A 110 -2.67 -1.59 -5.37
C LEU A 110 -3.27 -0.54 -4.41
N TRP A 111 -2.77 -0.44 -3.17
CA TRP A 111 -3.18 0.60 -2.22
C TRP A 111 -2.71 2.00 -2.61
N LEU A 112 -1.79 2.12 -3.56
CA LEU A 112 -1.31 3.40 -4.08
C LEU A 112 -2.26 4.04 -5.10
N ASP A 113 -3.35 3.36 -5.45
CA ASP A 113 -4.48 3.90 -6.23
C ASP A 113 -5.66 4.19 -5.27
N ILE A 114 -6.04 5.46 -5.14
CA ILE A 114 -7.14 5.88 -4.27
C ILE A 114 -8.48 5.31 -4.74
N SER A 115 -8.69 5.10 -6.04
CA SER A 115 -9.88 4.46 -6.57
C SER A 115 -10.00 3.00 -6.09
N ASN A 116 -8.89 2.25 -6.08
CA ASN A 116 -8.84 0.93 -5.47
C ASN A 116 -9.17 0.99 -3.98
N ILE A 117 -8.61 1.93 -3.23
CA ILE A 117 -8.87 2.09 -1.79
C ILE A 117 -10.34 2.37 -1.51
N LYS A 118 -11.04 3.16 -2.34
CA LYS A 118 -12.49 3.36 -2.20
C LYS A 118 -13.26 2.04 -2.35
N ASN A 119 -12.91 1.20 -3.34
CA ASN A 119 -13.54 -0.11 -3.54
C ASN A 119 -13.22 -1.08 -2.39
N ILE A 120 -11.96 -1.08 -1.91
CA ILE A 120 -11.50 -1.85 -0.75
C ILE A 120 -12.26 -1.43 0.51
N SER A 121 -12.42 -0.13 0.74
CA SER A 121 -13.14 0.41 1.89
C SER A 121 -14.60 -0.06 1.94
N ASN A 122 -15.28 -0.03 0.79
CA ASN A 122 -16.64 -0.57 0.66
C ASN A 122 -16.68 -2.06 1.02
N HIS A 123 -15.77 -2.87 0.46
CA HIS A 123 -15.71 -4.31 0.72
C HIS A 123 -15.43 -4.62 2.20
N ILE A 124 -14.48 -3.89 2.81
CA ILE A 124 -14.19 -4.05 4.26
C ILE A 124 -15.45 -3.72 5.08
N ALA A 125 -16.10 -2.58 4.82
CA ALA A 125 -17.31 -2.19 5.56
C ALA A 125 -18.43 -3.21 5.41
N GLU A 126 -18.69 -3.71 4.19
CA GLU A 126 -19.70 -4.76 3.94
C GLU A 126 -19.41 -6.02 4.76
N LYS A 127 -18.15 -6.47 4.80
CA LYS A 127 -17.73 -7.65 5.56
C LYS A 127 -17.84 -7.44 7.07
N LEU A 128 -17.45 -6.26 7.57
CA LEU A 128 -17.56 -5.93 9.00
C LEU A 128 -19.03 -5.87 9.44
N ILE A 129 -19.92 -5.31 8.64
CA ILE A 129 -21.38 -5.30 8.89
C ILE A 129 -21.95 -6.73 8.99
N LEU A 130 -21.43 -7.70 8.21
CA LEU A 130 -21.89 -9.08 8.26
C LEU A 130 -21.51 -9.80 9.56
N ILE A 131 -20.33 -9.49 10.13
CA ILE A 131 -19.87 -10.14 11.38
C ILE A 131 -20.23 -9.34 12.64
N ASP A 132 -20.63 -8.08 12.48
CA ASP A 132 -21.00 -7.17 13.57
C ASP A 132 -22.20 -6.29 13.13
N PRO A 133 -23.37 -6.87 12.97
CA PRO A 133 -24.56 -6.19 12.44
C PRO A 133 -25.09 -5.08 13.36
N ASP A 134 -24.82 -5.15 14.66
CA ASP A 134 -25.26 -4.16 15.64
C ASP A 134 -24.61 -2.79 15.39
N ASN A 135 -23.41 -2.78 14.84
CA ASN A 135 -22.67 -1.57 14.48
C ASN A 135 -22.83 -1.13 13.01
N LYS A 136 -23.80 -1.70 12.28
CA LYS A 136 -24.05 -1.42 10.86
C LYS A 136 -24.13 0.06 10.51
N VAL A 137 -24.83 0.87 11.33
CA VAL A 137 -24.99 2.32 11.09
C VAL A 137 -23.64 3.00 11.23
N ASN A 138 -22.92 2.72 12.29
CA ASN A 138 -21.60 3.32 12.56
C ASN A 138 -20.58 3.01 11.46
N TYR A 139 -20.53 1.75 10.97
CA TYR A 139 -19.66 1.37 9.84
C TYR A 139 -19.99 2.15 8.57
N LYS A 140 -21.29 2.34 8.27
CA LYS A 140 -21.73 3.11 7.09
C LYS A 140 -21.37 4.60 7.21
N ASP A 141 -21.58 5.19 8.37
CA ASP A 141 -21.27 6.60 8.60
C ASP A 141 -19.76 6.84 8.52
N ASN A 142 -18.96 5.98 9.14
CA ASN A 142 -17.50 6.02 9.05
C ASN A 142 -17.01 5.85 7.61
N LEU A 143 -17.60 4.93 6.84
CA LEU A 143 -17.29 4.74 5.42
C LEU A 143 -17.61 6.00 4.59
N ASN A 144 -18.73 6.66 4.84
CA ASN A 144 -19.08 7.91 4.17
C ASN A 144 -18.06 9.02 4.48
N VAL A 145 -17.68 9.16 5.75
CA VAL A 145 -16.63 10.13 6.16
C VAL A 145 -15.30 9.82 5.51
N LEU A 146 -14.89 8.54 5.49
CA LEU A 146 -13.67 8.08 4.83
C LEU A 146 -13.67 8.39 3.34
N THR A 147 -14.78 8.09 2.65
CA THR A 147 -14.92 8.34 1.20
C THR A 147 -14.75 9.82 0.88
N LEU A 148 -15.37 10.72 1.64
CA LEU A 148 -15.21 12.17 1.46
C LEU A 148 -13.77 12.64 1.69
N LYS A 149 -13.06 12.04 2.66
CA LYS A 149 -11.63 12.33 2.90
C LYS A 149 -10.77 11.83 1.74
N LEU A 150 -11.06 10.64 1.19
CA LEU A 150 -10.35 10.08 0.05
C LEU A 150 -10.56 10.92 -1.23
N ASP A 151 -11.79 11.41 -1.48
CA ASP A 151 -12.07 12.31 -2.61
C ASP A 151 -11.28 13.63 -2.51
N LYS A 152 -11.20 14.20 -1.32
CA LYS A 152 -10.40 15.41 -1.08
C LYS A 152 -8.90 15.15 -1.30
N LEU A 153 -8.40 14.00 -0.84
CA LEU A 153 -7.01 13.60 -1.00
C LEU A 153 -6.66 13.42 -2.49
N GLU A 154 -7.51 12.69 -3.23
CA GLU A 154 -7.33 12.44 -4.66
C GLU A 154 -7.26 13.75 -5.45
N ASN A 155 -8.23 14.65 -5.24
CA ASN A 155 -8.24 15.95 -5.88
C ASN A 155 -7.00 16.80 -5.53
N LYS A 156 -6.57 16.78 -4.26
CA LYS A 156 -5.37 17.50 -3.83
C LYS A 156 -4.12 16.97 -4.52
N ILE A 157 -3.95 15.65 -4.62
CA ILE A 157 -2.80 14.99 -5.25
C ILE A 157 -2.80 15.29 -6.75
N SER A 158 -3.93 15.08 -7.44
CA SER A 158 -4.07 15.34 -8.86
C SER A 158 -3.73 16.78 -9.21
N ASN A 159 -4.29 17.76 -8.49
CA ASN A 159 -3.98 19.19 -8.69
C ASN A 159 -2.49 19.49 -8.50
N LYS A 160 -1.84 18.86 -7.51
CA LYS A 160 -0.43 19.11 -7.21
C LYS A 160 0.51 18.51 -8.27
N LEU A 161 0.13 17.37 -8.85
CA LEU A 161 0.92 16.63 -9.83
C LEU A 161 0.66 17.06 -11.28
N SER A 162 -0.49 17.68 -11.59
CA SER A 162 -0.91 18.00 -12.96
C SER A 162 0.15 18.74 -13.77
N LYS A 163 0.86 19.69 -13.16
CA LYS A 163 1.91 20.47 -13.82
C LYS A 163 3.18 19.66 -14.16
N TYR A 164 3.32 18.46 -13.61
CA TYR A 164 4.45 17.54 -13.84
C TYR A 164 4.08 16.34 -14.72
N ALA A 165 2.83 16.27 -15.20
CA ALA A 165 2.27 15.12 -15.92
C ALA A 165 3.15 14.67 -17.11
N ASN A 166 3.83 15.59 -17.78
CA ASN A 166 4.65 15.34 -18.97
C ASN A 166 6.16 15.25 -18.70
N ASN A 167 6.59 15.35 -17.43
CA ASN A 167 8.01 15.31 -17.10
C ASN A 167 8.61 13.92 -17.36
N ASN A 168 9.87 13.90 -17.81
CA ASN A 168 10.62 12.64 -17.94
C ASN A 168 11.25 12.31 -16.58
N PHE A 169 10.97 11.11 -16.10
CA PHE A 169 11.58 10.60 -14.87
C PHE A 169 11.79 9.08 -14.95
N ALA A 170 12.52 8.56 -13.98
CA ALA A 170 12.74 7.12 -13.82
C ALA A 170 12.24 6.66 -12.45
N THR A 171 11.85 5.38 -12.38
CA THR A 171 11.66 4.65 -11.13
C THR A 171 12.65 3.51 -11.04
N TYR A 172 13.12 3.18 -9.85
CA TYR A 172 14.02 2.04 -9.69
C TYR A 172 13.28 0.73 -9.96
N SER A 173 12.05 0.58 -9.47
CA SER A 173 11.16 -0.56 -9.67
C SER A 173 9.76 -0.11 -10.10
N ASP A 174 8.83 -1.03 -10.21
CA ASP A 174 7.44 -0.78 -10.57
C ASP A 174 6.50 -0.56 -9.36
N SER A 175 7.03 -0.43 -8.16
CA SER A 175 6.22 -0.25 -6.92
C SER A 175 5.26 0.93 -6.98
N LEU A 176 5.66 2.03 -7.65
CA LEU A 176 4.85 3.25 -7.82
C LEU A 176 3.89 3.20 -9.01
N GLN A 177 3.78 2.08 -9.73
CA GLN A 177 3.00 2.00 -10.98
C GLN A 177 1.56 2.48 -10.79
N TYR A 178 0.86 2.00 -9.75
CA TYR A 178 -0.52 2.42 -9.44
C TYR A 178 -0.63 3.92 -9.18
N PHE A 179 0.28 4.49 -8.40
CA PHE A 179 0.30 5.92 -8.10
C PHE A 179 0.51 6.75 -9.35
N ILE A 180 1.43 6.33 -10.21
CA ILE A 180 1.78 7.01 -11.45
C ILE A 180 0.61 6.99 -12.45
N GLU A 181 0.01 5.81 -12.67
CA GLU A 181 -1.09 5.65 -13.62
C GLU A 181 -2.37 6.35 -13.15
N SER A 182 -2.75 6.23 -11.87
CA SER A 182 -3.94 6.88 -11.32
C SER A 182 -3.86 8.42 -11.30
N ASN A 183 -2.64 8.98 -11.25
CA ASN A 183 -2.41 10.43 -11.31
C ASN A 183 -2.01 10.94 -12.68
N LEU A 184 -2.15 10.13 -13.74
CA LEU A 184 -1.90 10.49 -15.14
C LEU A 184 -0.49 11.05 -15.39
N LEU A 185 0.49 10.64 -14.59
CA LEU A 185 1.88 10.97 -14.83
C LEU A 185 2.42 10.19 -16.02
N LYS A 186 3.36 10.79 -16.77
CA LYS A 186 4.04 10.11 -17.86
C LYS A 186 4.62 8.80 -17.39
N LYS A 187 4.49 7.74 -18.22
CA LYS A 187 5.11 6.44 -17.93
C LYS A 187 6.62 6.61 -17.74
N PRO A 188 7.18 6.20 -16.58
CA PRO A 188 8.59 6.38 -16.29
C PRO A 188 9.45 5.37 -17.04
N PHE A 189 10.75 5.68 -17.13
CA PHE A 189 11.74 4.64 -17.39
C PHE A 189 11.94 3.80 -16.10
N ILE A 190 11.71 2.48 -16.17
CA ILE A 190 11.84 1.58 -15.03
C ILE A 190 13.20 0.87 -15.13
N VAL A 191 14.01 0.96 -14.06
CA VAL A 191 15.39 0.42 -14.04
C VAL A 191 15.40 -1.09 -13.88
N THR A 192 14.62 -1.64 -12.95
CA THR A 192 14.45 -3.09 -12.75
C THR A 192 13.07 -3.53 -13.21
N LYS A 193 12.92 -4.82 -13.56
CA LYS A 193 11.64 -5.32 -14.07
C LYS A 193 10.49 -5.20 -13.08
N TYR A 194 10.77 -5.49 -11.81
CA TYR A 194 9.79 -5.44 -10.72
C TYR A 194 10.49 -5.15 -9.39
N HIS A 195 9.70 -4.89 -8.35
CA HIS A 195 10.18 -4.68 -6.99
C HIS A 195 10.88 -5.95 -6.46
N GLY A 196 12.08 -5.77 -5.86
CA GLY A 196 12.91 -6.88 -5.37
C GLY A 196 13.83 -7.54 -6.41
N ASP A 197 13.74 -7.15 -7.69
CA ASP A 197 14.61 -7.70 -8.74
C ASP A 197 16.07 -7.26 -8.56
N ARG A 198 17.00 -8.13 -9.01
CA ARG A 198 18.43 -7.85 -8.98
C ARG A 198 18.88 -7.17 -10.26
N LEU A 199 19.52 -6.02 -10.11
CA LEU A 199 20.08 -5.28 -11.25
C LEU A 199 21.42 -5.89 -11.67
N SER A 200 21.50 -6.44 -12.89
CA SER A 200 22.77 -6.90 -13.46
C SER A 200 23.64 -5.71 -13.87
N ILE A 201 24.95 -5.92 -13.98
CA ILE A 201 25.89 -4.89 -14.43
C ILE A 201 25.50 -4.35 -15.82
N TYR A 202 25.13 -5.23 -16.74
CA TYR A 202 24.66 -4.83 -18.08
C TYR A 202 23.39 -3.97 -18.01
N ALA A 203 22.41 -4.36 -17.21
CA ALA A 203 21.19 -3.59 -17.02
C ALA A 203 21.47 -2.22 -16.37
N ALA A 204 22.42 -2.14 -15.42
CA ALA A 204 22.84 -0.88 -14.81
C ALA A 204 23.48 0.07 -15.84
N ILE A 205 24.37 -0.43 -16.71
CA ILE A 205 24.99 0.37 -17.77
C ILE A 205 23.92 0.87 -18.75
N LYS A 206 23.01 0.01 -19.17
CA LYS A 206 21.90 0.36 -20.05
C LYS A 206 21.01 1.43 -19.41
N ALA A 207 20.66 1.27 -18.14
CA ALA A 207 19.85 2.24 -17.41
C ALA A 207 20.53 3.61 -17.33
N ARG A 208 21.82 3.67 -17.00
CA ARG A 208 22.60 4.93 -16.98
C ARG A 208 22.56 5.65 -18.33
N ASN A 209 22.80 4.90 -19.42
CA ASN A 209 22.77 5.47 -20.76
C ASN A 209 21.38 6.00 -21.13
N THR A 210 20.31 5.25 -20.79
CA THR A 210 18.94 5.69 -21.03
C THR A 210 18.61 6.97 -20.24
N ILE A 211 18.95 7.03 -18.95
CA ILE A 211 18.75 8.19 -18.09
C ILE A 211 19.41 9.44 -18.71
N LYS A 212 20.68 9.29 -19.13
CA LYS A 212 21.45 10.38 -19.73
C LYS A 212 20.85 10.85 -21.07
N ASN A 213 20.56 9.90 -21.97
CA ASN A 213 20.10 10.21 -23.34
C ASN A 213 18.67 10.74 -23.38
N SER A 214 17.80 10.29 -22.45
CA SER A 214 16.39 10.72 -22.36
C SER A 214 16.17 11.97 -21.52
N LYS A 215 17.24 12.63 -21.07
CA LYS A 215 17.18 13.85 -20.23
C LYS A 215 16.30 13.64 -18.99
N ILE A 216 16.46 12.50 -18.34
CA ILE A 216 15.75 12.18 -17.10
C ILE A 216 16.46 12.87 -15.95
N ASN A 217 15.74 13.73 -15.23
CA ASN A 217 16.29 14.56 -14.16
C ASN A 217 15.92 14.09 -12.75
N CYS A 218 15.04 13.09 -12.66
CA CYS A 218 14.56 12.55 -11.39
C CYS A 218 14.54 11.03 -11.42
N LEU A 219 15.09 10.39 -10.37
CA LEU A 219 14.99 8.96 -10.09
C LEU A 219 14.26 8.77 -8.76
N LEU A 220 13.13 8.07 -8.80
CA LEU A 220 12.38 7.63 -7.62
C LEU A 220 12.81 6.20 -7.27
N SER A 221 13.07 5.94 -6.00
CA SER A 221 13.40 4.60 -5.51
C SER A 221 12.71 4.33 -4.18
N ASP A 222 12.39 3.07 -3.91
CA ASP A 222 11.83 2.69 -2.62
C ASP A 222 12.88 2.82 -1.51
N ILE A 223 12.45 3.10 -0.28
CA ILE A 223 13.36 3.27 0.88
C ILE A 223 14.06 1.97 1.29
N ASP A 224 13.52 0.80 0.95
CA ASP A 224 14.11 -0.50 1.21
C ASP A 224 15.26 -0.84 0.23
N ILE A 225 15.35 -0.14 -0.91
CA ILE A 225 16.50 -0.28 -1.80
C ILE A 225 17.74 0.34 -1.14
N PRO A 226 18.85 -0.40 -0.98
CA PRO A 226 20.08 0.14 -0.40
C PRO A 226 20.54 1.41 -1.12
N LYS A 227 20.83 2.46 -0.33
CA LYS A 227 21.25 3.76 -0.86
C LYS A 227 22.47 3.65 -1.79
N GLU A 228 23.41 2.79 -1.45
CA GLU A 228 24.63 2.54 -2.21
C GLU A 228 24.37 2.04 -3.64
N LYS A 229 23.29 1.28 -3.85
CA LYS A 229 22.87 0.85 -5.19
C LYS A 229 22.40 2.03 -6.03
N ILE A 230 21.62 2.93 -5.42
CA ILE A 230 21.13 4.14 -6.09
C ILE A 230 22.30 5.10 -6.39
N ASP A 231 23.19 5.31 -5.44
CA ASP A 231 24.36 6.17 -5.62
C ASP A 231 25.32 5.62 -6.69
N THR A 232 25.53 4.30 -6.74
CA THR A 232 26.34 3.66 -7.79
C THR A 232 25.67 3.80 -9.16
N LEU A 233 24.36 3.57 -9.25
CA LEU A 233 23.60 3.72 -10.49
C LEU A 233 23.65 5.15 -11.04
N THR A 234 23.63 6.15 -10.17
CA THR A 234 23.53 7.57 -10.53
C THR A 234 24.86 8.32 -10.46
N LYS A 235 25.96 7.63 -10.18
CA LYS A 235 27.30 8.25 -10.10
C LYS A 235 27.60 9.03 -11.38
N ASP A 236 28.07 10.28 -11.25
CA ASP A 236 28.40 11.19 -12.35
C ASP A 236 27.21 11.56 -13.27
N LEU A 237 25.96 11.29 -12.84
CA LEU A 237 24.75 11.77 -13.50
C LEU A 237 24.22 13.01 -12.75
N ASN A 238 23.87 14.05 -13.50
CA ASN A 238 23.17 15.21 -12.93
C ASN A 238 21.68 14.88 -12.80
N ILE A 239 21.30 14.16 -11.72
CA ILE A 239 19.95 13.67 -11.49
C ILE A 239 19.54 13.83 -10.03
N LYS A 240 18.34 14.35 -9.78
CA LYS A 240 17.74 14.34 -8.45
C LYS A 240 17.31 12.93 -8.07
N LYS A 241 17.34 12.63 -6.79
CA LYS A 241 16.95 11.32 -6.23
C LYS A 241 15.93 11.53 -5.13
N ALA A 242 14.82 10.82 -5.18
CA ALA A 242 13.88 10.74 -4.09
C ALA A 242 13.72 9.29 -3.64
N ARG A 243 13.62 9.12 -2.32
CA ARG A 243 13.43 7.81 -1.68
C ARG A 243 12.02 7.75 -1.12
N ILE A 244 11.22 6.90 -1.70
CA ILE A 244 9.78 6.84 -1.45
C ILE A 244 9.47 5.71 -0.48
N ASP A 245 8.80 6.03 0.62
CA ASP A 245 8.21 5.05 1.54
C ASP A 245 6.82 4.67 1.05
N VAL A 246 6.69 3.57 0.32
CA VAL A 246 5.41 3.11 -0.23
C VAL A 246 4.52 2.41 0.80
N MET A 247 5.05 2.09 1.99
CA MET A 247 4.36 1.39 3.06
C MET A 247 3.99 2.31 4.25
N GLY A 248 4.63 3.48 4.34
CA GLY A 248 4.49 4.38 5.50
C GLY A 248 5.15 3.81 6.75
N ILE A 249 6.34 3.20 6.59
CA ILE A 249 7.08 2.56 7.69
C ILE A 249 7.36 3.55 8.82
N ASN A 250 7.73 4.78 8.47
CA ASN A 250 8.08 5.85 9.41
C ASN A 250 6.85 6.67 9.90
N ILE A 251 5.64 6.29 9.50
CA ILE A 251 4.40 6.96 9.92
C ILE A 251 3.74 6.12 11.02
N ASN A 252 3.33 6.75 12.11
CA ASN A 252 2.60 6.05 13.17
C ASN A 252 1.33 5.41 12.61
N GLU A 253 1.00 4.22 13.09
CA GLU A 253 -0.24 3.51 12.75
C GLU A 253 -1.49 4.31 13.19
N GLY A 254 -2.63 4.00 12.61
CA GLY A 254 -3.91 4.64 12.91
C GLY A 254 -4.60 5.21 11.66
N PRO A 255 -5.78 5.82 11.84
CA PRO A 255 -6.65 6.21 10.72
C PRO A 255 -6.04 7.27 9.78
N GLU A 256 -5.09 8.07 10.25
CA GLU A 256 -4.45 9.13 9.44
C GLU A 256 -3.17 8.66 8.71
N GLN A 257 -2.71 7.42 8.94
CA GLN A 257 -1.46 6.91 8.36
C GLN A 257 -1.51 6.92 6.83
N TYR A 258 -2.59 6.43 6.22
CA TYR A 258 -2.75 6.38 4.76
C TYR A 258 -2.73 7.77 4.12
N PHE A 259 -3.40 8.75 4.73
CA PHE A 259 -3.44 10.13 4.25
C PHE A 259 -2.05 10.79 4.29
N LYS A 260 -1.30 10.56 5.35
CA LYS A 260 0.09 11.03 5.47
C LYS A 260 0.99 10.35 4.44
N LEU A 261 0.86 9.02 4.28
CA LEU A 261 1.59 8.25 3.28
C LEU A 261 1.44 8.85 1.89
N MET A 262 0.21 9.02 1.40
CA MET A 262 -0.07 9.52 0.06
C MET A 262 0.39 10.98 -0.14
N ASN A 263 0.27 11.82 0.89
CA ASN A 263 0.81 13.18 0.84
C ASN A 263 2.35 13.17 0.77
N ASN A 264 3.03 12.36 1.59
CA ASN A 264 4.49 12.27 1.60
C ASN A 264 5.01 11.79 0.23
N ILE A 265 4.43 10.73 -0.35
CA ILE A 265 4.77 10.25 -1.70
C ILE A 265 4.63 11.40 -2.71
N THR A 266 3.52 12.14 -2.65
CA THR A 266 3.27 13.27 -3.54
C THR A 266 4.33 14.35 -3.40
N ASP A 267 4.70 14.70 -2.17
CA ASP A 267 5.66 15.75 -1.87
C ASP A 267 7.07 15.40 -2.35
N GLU A 268 7.50 14.16 -2.11
CA GLU A 268 8.79 13.64 -2.59
C GLU A 268 8.87 13.62 -4.12
N ILE A 269 7.80 13.18 -4.80
CA ILE A 269 7.74 13.18 -6.27
C ILE A 269 7.81 14.61 -6.80
N VAL A 270 7.03 15.54 -6.25
CA VAL A 270 7.05 16.94 -6.66
C VAL A 270 8.44 17.56 -6.47
N GLN A 271 9.08 17.33 -5.32
CA GLN A 271 10.41 17.85 -5.04
C GLN A 271 11.47 17.33 -6.02
N CYS A 272 11.33 16.08 -6.44
CA CYS A 272 12.24 15.47 -7.40
C CYS A 272 11.99 15.99 -8.83
N LEU A 273 10.73 16.23 -9.23
CA LEU A 273 10.35 16.67 -10.57
C LEU A 273 10.46 18.18 -10.79
N GLN A 274 10.59 18.99 -9.74
CA GLN A 274 10.88 20.43 -9.84
C GLN A 274 12.26 20.68 -10.43
#